data_c41279bebd2b3569747550c53a13452b
#
_entry.id   c41279bebd2b3569747550c53a13452b
#
_cell.length_a   1.000
_cell.length_b   1.000
_cell.length_c   1.000
_cell.angle_alpha   90.00
_cell.angle_beta   90.00
_cell.angle_gamma   90.00
#
_symmetry.space_group_name_H-M   'P 1'
#
loop_
_entity.id
_entity.type
_entity.pdbx_description
1 polymer ?
#
loop_
_entity_poly.entity_id
_entity_poly.type
_entity_poly.pdbx_seq_one_letter_code
_entity_poly.pdbx_strand_id
1 'polypeptide(L)'
;MGIFFEVITKHGYNLRMALLYYIISPDIFRKYPGYVRGIVLANSVHNSASPEALVGLLRQAEESLRARLNLETLAEQPAFKSWREAFRAFGAKPADFRPSIEAMARRVLRGDPLPSINALVDIGNVISLRYLLPAGAHAIDRLTGDISLRLADGTENFIALGSEELEHPLPGEVIFAEGSTVLTRRWVWRQGSHTLAQPESTAIEFNIDGLPPTSLESVEQAGKDTAALISQFCGGQLHWEVLSEAHPRMRLI
;
A
#
# COMPACT_ATOMS: atom_id res chain seq x y z
N MET A 1 25.31 -6.86 -13.43
CA MET A 1 25.92 -8.19 -13.17
C MET A 1 25.28 -8.70 -11.88
N GLY A 2 24.23 -9.51 -12.02
CA GLY A 2 23.43 -9.97 -10.89
C GLY A 2 24.16 -11.01 -10.05
N ILE A 3 24.16 -10.83 -8.75
CA ILE A 3 24.74 -11.79 -7.81
C ILE A 3 23.64 -12.83 -7.51
N PHE A 4 23.90 -14.11 -7.81
CA PHE A 4 23.01 -15.22 -7.53
C PHE A 4 23.46 -15.89 -6.24
N PHE A 5 22.53 -16.18 -5.32
CA PHE A 5 22.78 -17.06 -4.18
C PHE A 5 22.24 -18.47 -4.48
N GLU A 6 23.07 -19.49 -4.30
CA GLU A 6 22.68 -20.88 -4.42
C GLU A 6 22.15 -21.40 -3.08
N VAL A 7 20.92 -21.88 -3.08
CA VAL A 7 20.39 -22.69 -1.97
C VAL A 7 20.33 -24.14 -2.44
N ILE A 8 21.16 -25.00 -1.88
CA ILE A 8 21.19 -26.42 -2.19
C ILE A 8 20.10 -27.13 -1.38
N THR A 9 19.08 -27.64 -2.04
CA THR A 9 18.11 -28.53 -1.44
C THR A 9 18.57 -29.99 -1.58
N LYS A 10 18.17 -30.89 -0.65
CA LYS A 10 18.53 -32.32 -0.60
C LYS A 10 18.19 -33.15 -1.86
N HIS A 11 17.59 -32.56 -2.89
CA HIS A 11 17.17 -33.23 -4.13
C HIS A 11 17.78 -32.62 -5.40
N GLY A 12 18.86 -31.85 -5.30
CA GLY A 12 19.68 -31.49 -6.47
C GLY A 12 19.06 -30.49 -7.48
N TYR A 13 17.95 -29.85 -7.17
CA TYR A 13 17.39 -28.79 -7.99
C TYR A 13 17.93 -27.44 -7.51
N ASN A 14 18.77 -26.82 -8.31
CA ASN A 14 19.16 -25.43 -8.13
C ASN A 14 17.96 -24.53 -8.46
N LEU A 15 17.13 -24.21 -7.46
CA LEU A 15 16.20 -23.09 -7.59
C LEU A 15 17.02 -21.79 -7.53
N ARG A 16 17.33 -21.22 -8.68
CA ARG A 16 17.80 -19.86 -8.76
C ARG A 16 16.64 -18.93 -8.42
N MET A 17 16.53 -18.52 -7.17
CA MET A 17 15.60 -17.46 -6.81
C MET A 17 16.10 -16.17 -7.47
N ALA A 18 15.33 -15.63 -8.40
CA ALA A 18 15.58 -14.32 -8.96
C ALA A 18 15.44 -13.28 -7.84
N LEU A 19 16.41 -12.35 -7.75
CA LEU A 19 16.28 -11.21 -6.86
C LEU A 19 15.17 -10.30 -7.38
N LEU A 20 14.12 -10.12 -6.62
CA LEU A 20 13.04 -9.21 -6.95
C LEU A 20 13.24 -7.87 -6.24
N TYR A 21 12.88 -6.82 -6.94
CA TYR A 21 12.99 -5.45 -6.45
C TYR A 21 11.65 -4.74 -6.40
N TYR A 22 11.56 -3.86 -5.43
CA TYR A 22 10.57 -2.79 -5.37
C TYR A 22 11.20 -1.52 -5.92
N ILE A 23 10.57 -0.88 -6.89
CA ILE A 23 11.14 0.25 -7.59
C ILE A 23 10.12 1.40 -7.65
N ILE A 24 10.56 2.61 -7.33
CA ILE A 24 9.80 3.83 -7.65
C ILE A 24 10.48 4.49 -8.84
N SER A 25 9.72 4.66 -9.93
CA SER A 25 10.22 5.28 -11.14
C SER A 25 10.68 6.74 -10.87
N PRO A 26 11.80 7.18 -11.43
CA PRO A 26 12.23 8.57 -11.35
C PRO A 26 11.18 9.58 -11.83
N ASP A 27 10.28 9.19 -12.74
CA ASP A 27 9.19 10.03 -13.21
C ASP A 27 8.21 10.40 -12.10
N ILE A 28 8.03 9.52 -11.11
CA ILE A 28 7.18 9.79 -9.95
C ILE A 28 7.78 10.94 -9.13
N PHE A 29 9.07 10.88 -8.81
CA PHE A 29 9.72 11.94 -8.03
C PHE A 29 9.80 13.27 -8.79
N ARG A 30 10.03 13.23 -10.12
CA ARG A 30 10.01 14.44 -10.95
C ARG A 30 8.63 15.11 -10.97
N LYS A 31 7.57 14.32 -11.02
CA LYS A 31 6.19 14.83 -11.08
C LYS A 31 5.64 15.21 -9.70
N TYR A 32 6.12 14.55 -8.66
CA TYR A 32 5.67 14.72 -7.26
C TYR A 32 6.87 14.87 -6.32
N PRO A 33 7.55 16.05 -6.36
CA PRO A 33 8.71 16.31 -5.51
C PRO A 33 8.38 16.14 -4.03
N GLY A 34 9.30 15.53 -3.27
CA GLY A 34 9.12 15.28 -1.85
C GLY A 34 8.23 14.07 -1.52
N TYR A 35 7.78 13.31 -2.53
CA TYR A 35 7.10 12.04 -2.29
C TYR A 35 8.03 11.03 -1.60
N VAL A 36 7.51 10.34 -0.60
CA VAL A 36 8.18 9.24 0.11
C VAL A 36 7.23 8.07 0.29
N ARG A 37 7.76 6.86 0.35
CA ARG A 37 6.98 5.64 0.57
C ARG A 37 7.64 4.76 1.62
N GLY A 38 6.98 4.58 2.75
CA GLY A 38 7.33 3.57 3.73
C GLY A 38 6.93 2.20 3.21
N ILE A 39 7.83 1.21 3.34
CA ILE A 39 7.59 -0.17 2.98
C ILE A 39 7.91 -1.05 4.17
N VAL A 40 6.99 -1.94 4.52
CA VAL A 40 7.21 -2.99 5.52
C VAL A 40 7.05 -4.34 4.82
N LEU A 41 8.14 -5.10 4.75
CA LEU A 41 8.14 -6.49 4.31
C LEU A 41 7.93 -7.40 5.51
N ALA A 42 7.03 -8.34 5.39
CA ALA A 42 6.75 -9.33 6.42
C ALA A 42 6.69 -10.72 5.80
N ASN A 43 7.59 -11.60 6.22
CA ASN A 43 7.67 -12.98 5.76
C ASN A 43 7.29 -13.96 6.88
N SER A 44 6.72 -15.10 6.52
CA SER A 44 6.23 -16.11 7.47
C SER A 44 5.18 -15.55 8.43
N VAL A 45 4.32 -14.65 7.94
CA VAL A 45 3.18 -14.14 8.70
C VAL A 45 2.06 -15.17 8.74
N HIS A 46 1.25 -15.08 9.78
CA HIS A 46 -0.01 -15.81 9.90
C HIS A 46 -1.17 -14.82 9.84
N ASN A 47 -1.86 -14.79 8.70
CA ASN A 47 -3.04 -13.94 8.52
C ASN A 47 -4.31 -14.71 8.91
N SER A 48 -5.16 -14.11 9.70
CA SER A 48 -6.41 -14.71 10.16
C SER A 48 -7.47 -13.63 10.36
N ALA A 49 -8.66 -14.02 10.79
CA ALA A 49 -9.64 -13.06 11.29
C ALA A 49 -9.03 -12.19 12.39
N SER A 50 -9.34 -10.91 12.37
CA SER A 50 -8.79 -9.96 13.35
C SER A 50 -9.23 -10.31 14.76
N PRO A 51 -8.28 -10.45 15.72
CA PRO A 51 -8.63 -10.65 17.12
C PRO A 51 -9.31 -9.39 17.67
N GLU A 52 -10.12 -9.57 18.74
CA GLU A 52 -10.89 -8.50 19.37
C GLU A 52 -10.03 -7.26 19.73
N ALA A 53 -8.80 -7.49 20.20
CA ALA A 53 -7.86 -6.42 20.52
C ALA A 53 -7.53 -5.56 19.30
N LEU A 54 -7.33 -6.14 18.11
CA LEU A 54 -7.06 -5.40 16.89
C LEU A 54 -8.31 -4.67 16.38
N VAL A 55 -9.48 -5.32 16.45
CA VAL A 55 -10.76 -4.67 16.15
C VAL A 55 -10.99 -3.46 17.08
N GLY A 56 -10.65 -3.60 18.36
CA GLY A 56 -10.66 -2.49 19.33
C GLY A 56 -9.78 -1.32 18.92
N LEU A 57 -8.54 -1.60 18.44
CA LEU A 57 -7.65 -0.56 17.92
C LEU A 57 -8.24 0.15 16.68
N LEU A 58 -8.91 -0.58 15.80
CA LEU A 58 -9.58 -0.01 14.63
C LEU A 58 -10.72 0.94 15.08
N ARG A 59 -11.57 0.52 16.03
CA ARG A 59 -12.63 1.38 16.57
C ARG A 59 -12.06 2.64 17.24
N GLN A 60 -10.98 2.52 18.02
CA GLN A 60 -10.30 3.66 18.63
C GLN A 60 -9.74 4.63 17.57
N ALA A 61 -9.18 4.12 16.47
CA ALA A 61 -8.69 4.95 15.38
C ALA A 61 -9.83 5.72 14.70
N GLU A 62 -11.00 5.09 14.51
CA GLU A 62 -12.21 5.74 13.99
C GLU A 62 -12.73 6.84 14.93
N GLU A 63 -12.79 6.58 16.24
CA GLU A 63 -13.20 7.58 17.23
C GLU A 63 -12.25 8.77 17.25
N SER A 64 -10.95 8.51 17.25
CA SER A 64 -9.92 9.54 17.17
C SER A 64 -10.06 10.39 15.90
N LEU A 65 -10.38 9.78 14.76
CA LEU A 65 -10.61 10.50 13.51
C LEU A 65 -11.84 11.40 13.62
N ARG A 66 -12.98 10.90 14.16
CA ARG A 66 -14.20 11.70 14.37
C ARG A 66 -13.98 12.89 15.29
N ALA A 67 -13.10 12.74 16.30
CA ALA A 67 -12.78 13.82 17.22
C ALA A 67 -11.94 14.93 16.59
N ARG A 68 -11.17 14.62 15.52
CA ARG A 68 -10.21 15.55 14.89
C ARG A 68 -10.71 16.18 13.60
N LEU A 69 -11.60 15.53 12.86
CA LEU A 69 -11.96 15.91 11.51
C LEU A 69 -13.47 16.10 11.35
N ASN A 70 -13.83 16.97 10.40
CA ASN A 70 -15.20 17.25 10.00
C ASN A 70 -15.38 16.89 8.52
N LEU A 71 -16.51 16.27 8.18
CA LEU A 71 -16.83 15.81 6.82
C LEU A 71 -16.90 16.98 5.81
N GLU A 72 -17.41 18.13 6.23
CA GLU A 72 -17.59 19.30 5.36
C GLU A 72 -16.25 19.91 4.93
N THR A 73 -15.27 19.95 5.85
CA THR A 73 -13.94 20.54 5.61
C THR A 73 -12.88 19.50 5.27
N LEU A 74 -13.23 18.23 5.18
CA LEU A 74 -12.27 17.14 5.00
C LEU A 74 -11.37 17.34 3.77
N ALA A 75 -11.94 17.75 2.64
CA ALA A 75 -11.20 17.91 1.40
C ALA A 75 -10.15 19.03 1.43
N GLU A 76 -10.30 19.96 2.37
CA GLU A 76 -9.39 21.12 2.56
C GLU A 76 -8.25 20.80 3.53
N GLN A 77 -8.34 19.69 4.28
CA GLN A 77 -7.26 19.27 5.16
C GLN A 77 -5.98 18.99 4.33
N PRO A 78 -4.82 19.46 4.76
CA PRO A 78 -3.58 19.38 3.96
C PRO A 78 -3.27 17.96 3.45
N ALA A 79 -3.43 16.94 4.29
CA ALA A 79 -3.18 15.55 3.94
C ALA A 79 -4.08 15.05 2.78
N PHE A 80 -5.35 15.46 2.73
CA PHE A 80 -6.26 15.05 1.65
C PHE A 80 -6.13 15.94 0.42
N LYS A 81 -5.87 17.24 0.61
CA LYS A 81 -5.72 18.21 -0.47
C LYS A 81 -4.58 17.84 -1.41
N SER A 82 -3.41 17.47 -0.88
CA SER A 82 -2.26 17.06 -1.68
C SER A 82 -2.56 15.82 -2.55
N TRP A 83 -3.25 14.82 -2.01
CA TRP A 83 -3.68 13.65 -2.78
C TRP A 83 -4.69 14.00 -3.86
N ARG A 84 -5.63 14.90 -3.57
CA ARG A 84 -6.60 15.37 -4.57
C ARG A 84 -5.93 16.14 -5.69
N GLU A 85 -4.91 16.93 -5.40
CA GLU A 85 -4.09 17.63 -6.39
C GLU A 85 -3.29 16.63 -7.24
N ALA A 86 -2.66 15.63 -6.63
CA ALA A 86 -1.96 14.57 -7.33
C ALA A 86 -2.87 13.80 -8.29
N PHE A 87 -4.10 13.46 -7.87
CA PHE A 87 -5.09 12.79 -8.74
C PHE A 87 -5.46 13.65 -9.95
N ARG A 88 -5.70 14.96 -9.77
CA ARG A 88 -5.95 15.88 -10.89
C ARG A 88 -4.77 15.95 -11.85
N ALA A 89 -3.54 15.91 -11.33
CA ALA A 89 -2.32 16.02 -12.13
C ALA A 89 -2.09 14.84 -13.09
N PHE A 90 -2.66 13.65 -12.80
CA PHE A 90 -2.67 12.52 -13.74
C PHE A 90 -4.06 12.24 -14.36
N GLY A 91 -4.98 13.22 -14.30
CA GLY A 91 -6.25 13.16 -15.03
C GLY A 91 -7.42 12.49 -14.29
N ALA A 92 -7.24 12.05 -13.05
CA ALA A 92 -8.33 11.51 -12.25
C ALA A 92 -9.12 12.64 -11.54
N LYS A 93 -10.45 12.58 -11.61
CA LYS A 93 -11.31 13.50 -10.87
C LYS A 93 -11.52 12.99 -9.44
N PRO A 94 -11.06 13.73 -8.38
CA PRO A 94 -11.18 13.24 -7.00
C PRO A 94 -12.62 13.09 -6.50
N ALA A 95 -13.60 13.62 -7.19
CA ALA A 95 -15.02 13.40 -6.89
C ALA A 95 -15.44 11.96 -7.25
N ASP A 96 -14.91 11.43 -8.36
CA ASP A 96 -15.24 10.11 -8.90
C ASP A 96 -14.29 9.04 -8.34
N PHE A 97 -13.01 9.40 -8.22
CA PHE A 97 -11.93 8.52 -7.75
C PHE A 97 -11.27 9.13 -6.52
N ARG A 98 -11.64 8.65 -5.34
CA ARG A 98 -11.07 9.18 -4.07
C ARG A 98 -9.83 8.40 -3.67
N PRO A 99 -8.76 9.07 -3.17
CA PRO A 99 -7.69 8.39 -2.44
C PRO A 99 -8.27 7.52 -1.32
N SER A 100 -7.68 6.34 -1.07
CA SER A 100 -8.20 5.36 -0.11
C SER A 100 -8.46 5.96 1.27
N ILE A 101 -7.51 6.74 1.78
CA ILE A 101 -7.67 7.41 3.09
C ILE A 101 -8.83 8.41 3.11
N GLU A 102 -9.09 9.15 2.02
CA GLU A 102 -10.25 10.05 1.96
C GLU A 102 -11.56 9.26 1.94
N ALA A 103 -11.60 8.15 1.21
CA ALA A 103 -12.78 7.29 1.15
C ALA A 103 -13.10 6.69 2.53
N MET A 104 -12.09 6.18 3.24
CA MET A 104 -12.23 5.65 4.60
C MET A 104 -12.66 6.72 5.60
N ALA A 105 -12.00 7.89 5.59
CA ALA A 105 -12.34 8.99 6.48
C ALA A 105 -13.78 9.46 6.28
N ARG A 106 -14.24 9.59 5.04
CA ARG A 106 -15.64 9.97 4.73
C ARG A 106 -16.64 8.94 5.24
N ARG A 107 -16.33 7.65 5.11
CA ARG A 107 -17.18 6.58 5.64
C ARG A 107 -17.32 6.71 7.16
N VAL A 108 -16.19 6.81 7.86
CA VAL A 108 -16.14 6.93 9.33
C VAL A 108 -16.87 8.19 9.82
N LEU A 109 -16.67 9.34 9.15
CA LEU A 109 -17.32 10.62 9.53
C LEU A 109 -18.83 10.63 9.25
N ARG A 110 -19.33 9.75 8.39
CA ARG A 110 -20.79 9.54 8.21
C ARG A 110 -21.42 8.64 9.27
N GLY A 111 -20.61 8.07 10.16
CA GLY A 111 -21.08 7.16 11.21
C GLY A 111 -20.96 5.68 10.83
N ASP A 112 -20.51 5.35 9.62
CA ASP A 112 -20.37 3.96 9.17
C ASP A 112 -19.00 3.42 9.56
N PRO A 113 -18.90 2.36 10.39
CA PRO A 113 -17.62 1.78 10.74
C PRO A 113 -16.96 1.10 9.53
N LEU A 114 -15.64 1.02 9.53
CA LEU A 114 -14.92 0.18 8.59
C LEU A 114 -15.21 -1.31 8.90
N PRO A 115 -15.45 -2.14 7.87
CA PRO A 115 -15.57 -3.57 8.09
C PRO A 115 -14.23 -4.14 8.59
N SER A 116 -14.28 -5.07 9.53
CA SER A 116 -13.14 -5.91 9.84
C SER A 116 -13.06 -7.04 8.83
N ILE A 117 -11.91 -7.20 8.18
CA ILE A 117 -11.71 -8.17 7.09
C ILE A 117 -10.79 -9.31 7.56
N ASN A 118 -9.55 -8.99 7.85
CA ASN A 118 -8.54 -9.87 8.42
C ASN A 118 -7.44 -9.01 9.08
N ALA A 119 -6.55 -9.64 9.85
CA ALA A 119 -5.59 -8.92 10.65
C ALA A 119 -4.69 -7.96 9.82
N LEU A 120 -4.19 -8.38 8.67
CA LEU A 120 -3.33 -7.55 7.83
C LEU A 120 -4.08 -6.34 7.25
N VAL A 121 -5.29 -6.54 6.76
CA VAL A 121 -6.12 -5.44 6.21
C VAL A 121 -6.48 -4.45 7.32
N ASP A 122 -6.88 -4.95 8.48
CA ASP A 122 -7.29 -4.10 9.60
C ASP A 122 -6.11 -3.31 10.19
N ILE A 123 -4.89 -3.88 10.20
CA ILE A 123 -3.66 -3.14 10.54
C ILE A 123 -3.48 -1.96 9.57
N GLY A 124 -3.59 -2.19 8.26
CA GLY A 124 -3.52 -1.12 7.26
C GLY A 124 -4.55 -0.02 7.49
N ASN A 125 -5.79 -0.39 7.82
CA ASN A 125 -6.85 0.55 8.15
C ASN A 125 -6.55 1.36 9.43
N VAL A 126 -6.04 0.72 10.48
CA VAL A 126 -5.61 1.39 11.73
C VAL A 126 -4.53 2.43 11.44
N ILE A 127 -3.49 2.05 10.70
CA ILE A 127 -2.38 2.95 10.33
C ILE A 127 -2.90 4.11 9.47
N SER A 128 -3.70 3.82 8.45
CA SER A 128 -4.30 4.86 7.59
C SER A 128 -5.06 5.91 8.39
N LEU A 129 -5.93 5.49 9.32
CA LEU A 129 -6.73 6.42 10.12
C LEU A 129 -5.91 7.19 11.17
N ARG A 130 -4.90 6.56 11.76
CA ARG A 130 -4.03 7.20 12.77
C ARG A 130 -3.19 8.30 12.18
N TYR A 131 -2.57 8.02 11.04
CA TYR A 131 -1.59 8.90 10.40
C TYR A 131 -2.16 9.76 9.29
N LEU A 132 -3.41 9.51 8.86
CA LEU A 132 -4.06 10.12 7.70
C LEU A 132 -3.26 9.90 6.41
N LEU A 133 -2.67 8.71 6.28
CA LEU A 133 -1.87 8.29 5.14
C LEU A 133 -2.56 7.13 4.41
N PRO A 134 -2.50 7.08 3.07
CA PRO A 134 -2.82 5.85 2.37
C PRO A 134 -1.86 4.75 2.82
N ALA A 135 -2.42 3.64 3.29
CA ALA A 135 -1.67 2.43 3.58
C ALA A 135 -2.41 1.23 2.98
N GLY A 136 -1.66 0.30 2.40
CA GLY A 136 -2.20 -0.89 1.77
C GLY A 136 -1.25 -2.08 1.94
N ALA A 137 -1.80 -3.29 1.76
CA ALA A 137 -1.04 -4.53 1.84
C ALA A 137 -1.18 -5.32 0.55
N HIS A 138 -0.06 -5.82 0.03
CA HIS A 138 0.00 -6.72 -1.11
C HIS A 138 0.64 -8.04 -0.73
N ALA A 139 -0.02 -9.15 -1.03
CA ALA A 139 0.58 -10.47 -0.93
C ALA A 139 1.67 -10.61 -1.99
N ILE A 140 2.90 -10.87 -1.56
CA ILE A 140 4.06 -10.99 -2.45
C ILE A 140 4.46 -12.45 -2.71
N ASP A 141 3.76 -13.42 -2.13
CA ASP A 141 3.99 -14.86 -2.33
C ASP A 141 3.91 -15.29 -3.79
N ARG A 142 3.12 -14.58 -4.61
CA ARG A 142 2.83 -14.94 -5.99
C ARG A 142 3.56 -14.09 -7.02
N LEU A 143 4.38 -13.15 -6.57
CA LEU A 143 5.14 -12.30 -7.46
C LEU A 143 6.24 -13.11 -8.16
N THR A 144 6.39 -12.87 -9.44
CA THR A 144 7.38 -13.49 -10.32
C THR A 144 8.38 -12.49 -10.90
N GLY A 145 8.09 -11.20 -10.75
CA GLY A 145 8.87 -10.09 -11.27
C GLY A 145 8.97 -8.92 -10.31
N ASP A 146 9.76 -7.94 -10.70
CA ASP A 146 9.88 -6.68 -9.98
C ASP A 146 8.54 -5.97 -9.92
N ILE A 147 8.26 -5.31 -8.79
CA ILE A 147 7.12 -4.43 -8.64
C ILE A 147 7.54 -2.97 -8.70
N SER A 148 6.72 -2.15 -9.32
CA SER A 148 7.06 -0.75 -9.55
C SER A 148 5.90 0.20 -9.38
N LEU A 149 6.19 1.34 -8.74
CA LEU A 149 5.32 2.52 -8.79
C LEU A 149 5.78 3.39 -9.97
N ARG A 150 4.92 3.56 -10.96
CA ARG A 150 5.27 4.23 -12.22
C ARG A 150 4.06 4.87 -12.90
N LEU A 151 4.30 5.58 -13.98
CA LEU A 151 3.24 6.02 -14.88
C LEU A 151 2.85 4.86 -15.81
N ALA A 152 1.56 4.74 -16.07
CA ALA A 152 1.02 3.77 -17.01
C ALA A 152 1.27 4.22 -18.47
N ASP A 153 1.46 3.26 -19.36
CA ASP A 153 1.44 3.50 -20.81
C ASP A 153 0.04 3.31 -21.42
N GLY A 154 -0.88 2.70 -20.67
CA GLY A 154 -2.27 2.45 -21.08
C GLY A 154 -2.53 1.04 -21.61
N THR A 155 -1.51 0.18 -21.68
CA THR A 155 -1.63 -1.21 -22.17
C THR A 155 -1.69 -2.23 -21.03
N GLU A 156 -1.44 -1.79 -19.81
CA GLU A 156 -1.45 -2.66 -18.65
C GLU A 156 -2.85 -3.20 -18.33
N ASN A 157 -2.88 -4.36 -17.73
CA ASN A 157 -4.10 -5.07 -17.35
C ASN A 157 -4.44 -4.86 -15.88
N PHE A 158 -5.70 -4.58 -15.59
CA PHE A 158 -6.22 -4.44 -14.24
C PHE A 158 -7.55 -5.18 -14.11
N ILE A 159 -7.65 -6.02 -13.09
CA ILE A 159 -8.91 -6.62 -12.67
C ILE A 159 -9.15 -6.19 -11.22
N ALA A 160 -10.19 -5.41 -11.01
CA ALA A 160 -10.51 -4.87 -9.70
C ALA A 160 -10.95 -5.95 -8.72
N LEU A 161 -10.71 -5.72 -7.43
CA LEU A 161 -11.28 -6.57 -6.37
C LEU A 161 -12.81 -6.68 -6.54
N GLY A 162 -13.30 -7.93 -6.62
CA GLY A 162 -14.72 -8.22 -6.76
C GLY A 162 -15.28 -8.02 -8.18
N SER A 163 -14.42 -7.91 -9.19
CA SER A 163 -14.78 -7.85 -10.61
C SER A 163 -14.06 -8.94 -11.40
N GLU A 164 -14.62 -9.34 -12.52
CA GLU A 164 -13.97 -10.16 -13.55
C GLU A 164 -13.67 -9.32 -14.81
N GLU A 165 -14.07 -8.05 -14.81
CA GLU A 165 -13.89 -7.16 -15.95
C GLU A 165 -12.42 -6.73 -16.05
N LEU A 166 -11.85 -6.90 -17.24
CA LEU A 166 -10.53 -6.40 -17.57
C LEU A 166 -10.62 -4.91 -17.90
N GLU A 167 -9.89 -4.11 -17.14
CA GLU A 167 -9.75 -2.68 -17.35
C GLU A 167 -8.30 -2.34 -17.74
N HIS A 168 -8.11 -1.19 -18.38
CA HIS A 168 -6.79 -0.61 -18.64
C HIS A 168 -6.66 0.75 -17.94
N PRO A 169 -5.49 1.07 -17.35
CA PRO A 169 -5.24 2.42 -16.87
C PRO A 169 -5.15 3.41 -18.04
N LEU A 170 -5.39 4.68 -17.79
CA LEU A 170 -5.11 5.70 -18.80
C LEU A 170 -3.61 5.98 -18.89
N PRO A 171 -3.07 6.30 -20.09
CA PRO A 171 -1.68 6.74 -20.22
C PRO A 171 -1.38 7.91 -19.27
N GLY A 172 -0.27 7.82 -18.51
CA GLY A 172 0.12 8.80 -17.50
C GLY A 172 -0.58 8.68 -16.14
N GLU A 173 -1.50 7.72 -15.98
CA GLU A 173 -2.06 7.34 -14.67
C GLU A 173 -0.93 6.78 -13.78
N VAL A 174 -0.88 7.16 -12.50
CA VAL A 174 0.06 6.54 -11.56
C VAL A 174 -0.47 5.18 -11.16
N ILE A 175 0.32 4.14 -11.39
CA ILE A 175 0.00 2.74 -11.06
C ILE A 175 1.09 2.08 -10.25
N PHE A 176 0.69 1.11 -9.42
CA PHE A 176 1.59 0.15 -8.82
C PHE A 176 1.40 -1.17 -9.57
N ALA A 177 2.47 -1.75 -10.11
CA ALA A 177 2.37 -2.87 -11.04
C ALA A 177 3.54 -3.85 -10.95
N GLU A 178 3.26 -5.13 -11.27
CA GLU A 178 4.21 -6.17 -11.64
C GLU A 178 4.18 -6.33 -13.17
N GLY A 179 5.24 -5.92 -13.86
CA GLY A 179 5.25 -5.94 -15.32
C GLY A 179 4.05 -5.22 -15.92
N SER A 180 3.20 -5.95 -16.64
CA SER A 180 1.95 -5.44 -17.22
C SER A 180 0.71 -5.65 -16.34
N THR A 181 0.84 -6.27 -15.17
CA THR A 181 -0.28 -6.50 -14.25
C THR A 181 -0.35 -5.37 -13.21
N VAL A 182 -1.45 -4.62 -13.22
CA VAL A 182 -1.65 -3.53 -12.25
C VAL A 182 -2.13 -4.10 -10.92
N LEU A 183 -1.39 -3.80 -9.87
CA LEU A 183 -1.69 -4.19 -8.48
C LEU A 183 -2.59 -3.16 -7.79
N THR A 184 -2.34 -1.88 -8.06
CA THR A 184 -3.20 -0.77 -7.58
C THR A 184 -3.30 0.32 -8.65
N ARG A 185 -4.53 0.71 -9.01
CA ARG A 185 -4.82 1.81 -9.92
C ARG A 185 -4.87 3.15 -9.21
N ARG A 186 -4.58 4.19 -9.98
CA ARG A 186 -4.63 5.60 -9.52
C ARG A 186 -3.89 5.75 -8.21
N TRP A 187 -2.65 5.21 -8.17
CA TRP A 187 -1.74 5.29 -7.02
C TRP A 187 -2.26 4.59 -5.76
N VAL A 188 -3.28 5.15 -5.15
CA VAL A 188 -3.83 4.74 -3.84
C VAL A 188 -5.37 4.65 -3.86
N TRP A 189 -5.95 4.36 -5.03
CA TRP A 189 -7.41 4.30 -5.16
C TRP A 189 -7.99 2.91 -4.96
N ARG A 190 -7.63 1.94 -5.80
CA ARG A 190 -8.26 0.63 -5.83
C ARG A 190 -7.25 -0.47 -6.13
N GLN A 191 -7.23 -1.47 -5.26
CA GLN A 191 -6.39 -2.66 -5.40
C GLN A 191 -7.00 -3.64 -6.40
N GLY A 192 -6.14 -4.31 -7.17
CA GLY A 192 -6.48 -5.43 -8.02
C GLY A 192 -6.59 -6.75 -7.26
N SER A 193 -7.18 -7.74 -7.91
CA SER A 193 -7.39 -9.07 -7.33
C SER A 193 -6.10 -9.89 -7.17
N HIS A 194 -5.04 -9.56 -7.92
CA HIS A 194 -3.83 -10.39 -8.04
C HIS A 194 -3.05 -10.54 -6.72
N THR A 195 -2.94 -9.48 -5.93
CA THR A 195 -2.12 -9.44 -4.71
C THR A 195 -2.91 -9.16 -3.43
N LEU A 196 -4.14 -9.66 -3.37
CA LEU A 196 -4.95 -9.53 -2.16
C LEU A 196 -4.32 -10.28 -0.99
N ALA A 197 -4.29 -9.63 0.19
CA ALA A 197 -3.91 -10.27 1.44
C ALA A 197 -5.02 -11.24 1.89
N GLN A 198 -4.83 -12.52 1.60
CA GLN A 198 -5.73 -13.62 1.93
C GLN A 198 -5.27 -14.35 3.20
N PRO A 199 -6.10 -15.20 3.81
CA PRO A 199 -5.69 -16.02 4.97
C PRO A 199 -4.44 -16.88 4.70
N GLU A 200 -4.25 -17.31 3.45
CA GLU A 200 -3.13 -18.15 3.01
C GLU A 200 -1.85 -17.37 2.75
N SER A 201 -1.92 -16.04 2.69
CA SER A 201 -0.74 -15.19 2.43
C SER A 201 0.25 -15.28 3.56
N THR A 202 1.50 -15.61 3.24
CA THR A 202 2.61 -15.77 4.18
C THR A 202 3.70 -14.74 4.01
N ALA A 203 3.71 -14.03 2.87
CA ALA A 203 4.64 -12.93 2.60
C ALA A 203 3.86 -11.70 2.09
N ILE A 204 4.07 -10.57 2.76
CA ILE A 204 3.30 -9.34 2.55
C ILE A 204 4.26 -8.16 2.38
N GLU A 205 3.94 -7.30 1.47
CA GLU A 205 4.43 -5.93 1.38
C GLU A 205 3.33 -4.99 1.86
N PHE A 206 3.64 -4.13 2.83
CA PHE A 206 2.84 -2.96 3.17
C PHE A 206 3.47 -1.71 2.59
N ASN A 207 2.67 -0.89 1.93
CA ASN A 207 3.07 0.44 1.50
C ASN A 207 2.33 1.53 2.28
N ILE A 208 3.04 2.60 2.60
CA ILE A 208 2.53 3.77 3.31
C ILE A 208 2.99 5.00 2.54
N ASP A 209 2.06 5.71 1.92
CA ASP A 209 2.36 6.75 0.97
C ASP A 209 2.31 8.14 1.60
N GLY A 210 3.39 8.92 1.45
CA GLY A 210 3.51 10.29 1.93
C GLY A 210 3.76 11.29 0.82
N LEU A 211 2.82 12.23 0.62
CA LEU A 211 3.02 13.44 -0.19
C LEU A 211 3.15 14.66 0.73
N PRO A 212 3.95 15.67 0.38
CA PRO A 212 3.96 16.92 1.14
C PRO A 212 2.52 17.47 1.34
N PRO A 213 2.19 17.95 2.55
CA PRO A 213 3.09 18.31 3.65
C PRO A 213 3.43 17.17 4.63
N THR A 214 3.15 15.91 4.30
CA THR A 214 3.58 14.77 5.13
C THR A 214 5.10 14.72 5.22
N SER A 215 5.64 14.68 6.43
CA SER A 215 7.08 14.58 6.64
C SER A 215 7.59 13.14 6.50
N LEU A 216 8.88 13.00 6.21
CA LEU A 216 9.57 11.72 6.20
C LEU A 216 9.41 10.99 7.54
N GLU A 217 9.57 11.71 8.66
CA GLU A 217 9.47 11.16 10.01
C GLU A 217 8.08 10.59 10.30
N SER A 218 7.03 11.21 9.74
CA SER A 218 5.66 10.69 9.88
C SER A 218 5.48 9.35 9.18
N VAL A 219 6.07 9.19 7.99
CA VAL A 219 6.04 7.92 7.23
C VAL A 219 6.90 6.86 7.92
N GLU A 220 8.08 7.24 8.44
CA GLU A 220 8.94 6.33 9.21
C GLU A 220 8.22 5.83 10.48
N GLN A 221 7.55 6.72 11.21
CA GLN A 221 6.83 6.31 12.41
C GLN A 221 5.65 5.40 12.09
N ALA A 222 4.91 5.71 11.02
CA ALA A 222 3.84 4.84 10.52
C ALA A 222 4.37 3.46 10.11
N GLY A 223 5.55 3.38 9.47
CA GLY A 223 6.22 2.12 9.13
C GLY A 223 6.61 1.30 10.37
N LYS A 224 7.19 1.96 11.38
CA LYS A 224 7.54 1.32 12.67
C LYS A 224 6.31 0.77 13.39
N ASP A 225 5.24 1.55 13.44
CA ASP A 225 3.98 1.12 14.07
C ASP A 225 3.31 -0.01 13.29
N THR A 226 3.38 0.02 11.95
CA THR A 226 2.92 -1.07 11.10
C THR A 226 3.68 -2.36 11.41
N ALA A 227 5.01 -2.31 11.44
CA ALA A 227 5.85 -3.46 11.78
C ALA A 227 5.54 -4.00 13.19
N ALA A 228 5.34 -3.12 14.17
CA ALA A 228 4.99 -3.52 15.54
C ALA A 228 3.62 -4.23 15.58
N LEU A 229 2.61 -3.72 14.88
CA LEU A 229 1.28 -4.34 14.83
C LEU A 229 1.31 -5.69 14.09
N ILE A 230 2.05 -5.79 12.98
CA ILE A 230 2.23 -7.07 12.27
C ILE A 230 2.90 -8.08 13.19
N SER A 231 4.00 -7.70 13.85
CA SER A 231 4.70 -8.58 14.82
C SER A 231 3.76 -9.07 15.92
N GLN A 232 2.92 -8.18 16.44
CA GLN A 232 2.00 -8.48 17.54
C GLN A 232 0.87 -9.44 17.12
N PHE A 233 0.25 -9.22 15.95
CA PHE A 233 -0.98 -9.90 15.56
C PHE A 233 -0.82 -10.98 14.50
N CYS A 234 0.26 -10.92 13.71
CA CYS A 234 0.52 -11.85 12.61
C CYS A 234 1.87 -12.57 12.73
N GLY A 235 2.77 -12.09 13.61
CA GLY A 235 4.13 -12.65 13.73
C GLY A 235 4.98 -12.37 12.50
N GLY A 236 5.93 -13.29 12.23
CA GLY A 236 6.77 -13.26 11.05
C GLY A 236 8.10 -12.54 11.23
N GLN A 237 8.88 -12.49 10.15
CA GLN A 237 10.14 -11.78 10.05
C GLN A 237 9.91 -10.47 9.32
N LEU A 238 10.30 -9.36 9.92
CA LEU A 238 9.97 -8.02 9.44
C LEU A 238 11.22 -7.27 9.03
N HIS A 239 11.11 -6.57 7.91
CA HIS A 239 12.06 -5.57 7.45
C HIS A 239 11.30 -4.34 6.97
N TRP A 240 11.79 -3.14 7.26
CA TRP A 240 11.15 -1.92 6.76
C TRP A 240 12.18 -0.89 6.30
N GLU A 241 11.82 -0.16 5.25
CA GLU A 241 12.61 0.92 4.67
C GLU A 241 11.68 2.06 4.23
N VAL A 242 12.26 3.24 3.99
CA VAL A 242 11.56 4.33 3.32
C VAL A 242 12.23 4.62 1.99
N LEU A 243 11.47 4.48 0.91
CA LEU A 243 11.92 4.85 -0.43
C LEU A 243 11.65 6.34 -0.68
N SER A 244 12.62 6.97 -1.34
CA SER A 244 12.62 8.38 -1.69
C SER A 244 13.39 8.59 -3.00
N GLU A 245 13.47 9.82 -3.49
CA GLU A 245 14.27 10.15 -4.67
C GLU A 245 15.75 9.73 -4.52
N ALA A 246 16.32 9.88 -3.30
CA ALA A 246 17.68 9.46 -3.00
C ALA A 246 17.84 7.94 -2.85
N HIS A 247 16.74 7.24 -2.52
CA HIS A 247 16.72 5.79 -2.31
C HIS A 247 15.47 5.20 -3.00
N PRO A 248 15.47 5.08 -4.36
CA PRO A 248 14.26 4.79 -5.13
C PRO A 248 13.91 3.30 -5.23
N ARG A 249 14.67 2.41 -4.64
CA ARG A 249 14.45 0.96 -4.73
C ARG A 249 14.97 0.21 -3.52
N MET A 250 14.31 -0.91 -3.22
CA MET A 250 14.76 -1.88 -2.24
C MET A 250 14.65 -3.31 -2.79
N ARG A 251 15.26 -4.25 -2.10
CA ARG A 251 15.12 -5.68 -2.42
C ARG A 251 13.88 -6.23 -1.72
N LEU A 252 13.05 -6.99 -2.46
CA LEU A 252 11.88 -7.71 -1.92
C LEU A 252 12.26 -9.09 -1.39
N ILE A 253 13.08 -9.82 -2.15
CA ILE A 253 13.50 -11.21 -1.90
C ILE A 253 14.98 -11.34 -2.18
#